data_d300655bdd50dca9f9258e5b6aba4851
#
_entry.id   d300655bdd50dca9f9258e5b6aba4851
#
_cell.length_a   1.000
_cell.length_b   1.000
_cell.length_c   1.000
_cell.angle_alpha   90.00
_cell.angle_beta   90.00
_cell.angle_gamma   90.00
#
_symmetry.space_group_name_H-M   'P 1'
#
loop_
_entity.id
_entity.type
_entity.pdbx_description
1 polymer ?
#
loop_
_entity_poly.entity_id
_entity_poly.type
_entity_poly.pdbx_seq_one_letter_code
_entity_poly.pdbx_strand_id
1 'polypeptide(L)'
;MRAFRNHLQVLLPNAMFLVSQSNEKDTDSGIEELGRKLSQEVQEFVFSYLSGFQIIDGNRVQVSMSKLTFIGHSLGGIIVRQALKHLQKYWSMLHGYVSLGTPHLGYMYNSTSIVDAGIWLIKKFKQSRSLQ
;
A
#
# COMPACT_ATOMS: atom_id res chain seq x y z
N MET A 1 1.94 -8.97 5.42
CA MET A 1 2.27 -8.37 4.10
C MET A 1 3.68 -8.74 3.61
N ARG A 2 4.73 -8.77 4.45
CA ARG A 2 6.12 -9.12 4.01
C ARG A 2 6.23 -10.51 3.38
N ALA A 3 5.63 -11.54 4.00
CA ALA A 3 5.63 -12.90 3.44
C ALA A 3 4.93 -12.95 2.07
N PHE A 4 3.78 -12.28 1.94
CA PHE A 4 3.06 -12.17 0.68
C PHE A 4 3.89 -11.49 -0.41
N ARG A 5 4.56 -10.36 -0.09
CA ARG A 5 5.50 -9.71 -1.00
C ARG A 5 6.60 -10.67 -1.46
N ASN A 6 7.19 -11.46 -0.55
CA ASN A 6 8.27 -12.38 -0.90
C ASN A 6 7.81 -13.46 -1.91
N HIS A 7 6.59 -13.98 -1.77
CA HIS A 7 6.02 -14.92 -2.74
C HIS A 7 5.80 -14.27 -4.11
N LEU A 8 5.25 -13.04 -4.12
CA LEU A 8 5.05 -12.31 -5.37
C LEU A 8 6.38 -11.97 -6.06
N GLN A 9 7.44 -11.70 -5.32
CA GLN A 9 8.74 -11.37 -5.88
C GLN A 9 9.36 -12.56 -6.64
N VAL A 10 9.07 -13.79 -6.22
CA VAL A 10 9.48 -15.00 -6.95
C VAL A 10 8.72 -15.15 -8.28
N LEU A 11 7.42 -14.80 -8.27
CA LEU A 11 6.56 -14.91 -9.45
C LEU A 11 6.76 -13.76 -10.43
N LEU A 12 7.16 -12.60 -9.93
CA LEU A 12 7.29 -11.35 -10.68
C LEU A 12 8.68 -10.74 -10.43
N PRO A 13 9.77 -11.37 -10.95
CA PRO A 13 11.14 -10.95 -10.65
C PRO A 13 11.47 -9.53 -11.10
N ASN A 14 10.78 -9.03 -12.14
CA ASN A 14 10.98 -7.69 -12.70
C ASN A 14 10.07 -6.62 -12.05
N ALA A 15 9.26 -7.00 -11.06
CA ALA A 15 8.41 -6.06 -10.36
C ALA A 15 9.11 -5.46 -9.14
N MET A 16 8.92 -4.17 -8.94
CA MET A 16 9.35 -3.49 -7.72
C MET A 16 8.22 -3.47 -6.70
N PHE A 17 8.57 -3.67 -5.43
CA PHE A 17 7.60 -3.80 -4.36
C PHE A 17 7.84 -2.75 -3.28
N LEU A 18 6.85 -1.90 -3.05
CA LEU A 18 6.76 -1.05 -1.86
C LEU A 18 5.85 -1.72 -0.84
N VAL A 19 6.38 -2.01 0.34
CA VAL A 19 5.58 -2.38 1.52
C VAL A 19 5.47 -1.13 2.38
N SER A 20 4.32 -0.47 2.30
CA SER A 20 4.08 0.81 2.99
C SER A 20 4.30 0.69 4.50
N GLN A 21 4.99 1.69 5.05
CA GLN A 21 5.27 1.86 6.48
C GLN A 21 4.73 3.20 7.03
N SER A 22 4.27 4.08 6.15
CA SER A 22 3.83 5.43 6.53
C SER A 22 2.77 5.48 7.62
N ASN A 23 1.98 4.41 7.76
CA ASN A 23 0.88 4.32 8.71
C ASN A 23 1.12 3.30 9.84
N GLU A 24 2.32 2.71 9.97
CA GLU A 24 2.57 1.66 10.97
C GLU A 24 2.44 2.15 12.42
N LYS A 25 2.71 3.43 12.66
CA LYS A 25 2.71 4.03 14.01
C LYS A 25 1.51 4.94 14.29
N ASP A 26 0.69 5.18 13.28
CA ASP A 26 -0.34 6.22 13.33
C ASP A 26 -1.72 5.64 13.03
N THR A 27 -2.26 4.96 14.04
CA THR A 27 -3.54 4.25 13.93
C THR A 27 -4.74 5.11 14.34
N ASP A 28 -4.49 6.29 14.90
CA ASP A 28 -5.54 7.19 15.42
C ASP A 28 -5.91 8.28 14.42
N SER A 29 -5.16 8.41 13.33
CA SER A 29 -5.46 9.38 12.27
C SER A 29 -6.67 8.96 11.44
N GLY A 30 -7.43 9.94 10.97
CA GLY A 30 -8.54 9.70 10.03
C GLY A 30 -8.07 9.10 8.71
N ILE A 31 -8.98 8.40 8.02
CA ILE A 31 -8.70 7.72 6.74
C ILE A 31 -8.12 8.66 5.69
N GLU A 32 -8.55 9.91 5.69
CA GLU A 32 -8.05 10.93 4.77
C GLU A 32 -6.56 11.19 4.96
N GLU A 33 -6.14 11.38 6.20
CA GLU A 33 -4.74 11.60 6.56
C GLU A 33 -3.88 10.36 6.28
N LEU A 34 -4.38 9.17 6.61
CA LEU A 34 -3.70 7.90 6.28
C LEU A 34 -3.51 7.72 4.77
N GLY A 35 -4.54 8.10 3.98
CA GLY A 35 -4.45 8.09 2.52
C GLY A 35 -3.44 9.10 1.98
N ARG A 36 -3.40 10.30 2.56
CA ARG A 36 -2.44 11.34 2.19
C ARG A 36 -0.99 10.87 2.45
N LYS A 37 -0.71 10.31 3.62
CA LYS A 37 0.61 9.76 3.96
C LYS A 37 1.03 8.64 3.02
N LEU A 38 0.13 7.71 2.72
CA LEU A 38 0.40 6.66 1.74
C LEU A 38 0.69 7.25 0.36
N SER A 39 -0.05 8.25 -0.07
CA SER A 39 0.17 8.88 -1.37
C SER A 39 1.53 9.55 -1.47
N GLN A 40 2.01 10.18 -0.42
CA GLN A 40 3.35 10.77 -0.36
C GLN A 40 4.43 9.69 -0.44
N GLU A 41 4.34 8.64 0.35
CA GLU A 41 5.28 7.51 0.32
C GLU A 41 5.35 6.87 -1.08
N VAL A 42 4.22 6.69 -1.75
CA VAL A 42 4.17 6.19 -3.13
C VAL A 42 4.85 7.14 -4.10
N GLN A 43 4.62 8.45 -3.97
CA GLN A 43 5.25 9.46 -4.84
C GLN A 43 6.77 9.49 -4.68
N GLU A 44 7.26 9.43 -3.45
CA GLU A 44 8.70 9.37 -3.15
C GLU A 44 9.33 8.10 -3.71
N PHE A 45 8.67 6.96 -3.52
CA PHE A 45 9.13 5.68 -4.07
C PHE A 45 9.20 5.70 -5.59
N VAL A 46 8.14 6.17 -6.25
CA VAL A 46 8.11 6.28 -7.73
C VAL A 46 9.18 7.25 -8.23
N PHE A 47 9.33 8.40 -7.58
CA PHE A 47 10.33 9.39 -7.94
C PHE A 47 11.75 8.84 -7.81
N SER A 48 12.07 8.21 -6.69
CA SER A 48 13.39 7.61 -6.45
C SER A 48 13.72 6.54 -7.50
N TYR A 49 12.70 5.78 -7.92
CA TYR A 49 12.85 4.73 -8.90
C TYR A 49 13.04 5.28 -10.32
N LEU A 50 12.23 6.25 -10.73
CA LEU A 50 12.32 6.86 -12.07
C LEU A 50 13.57 7.75 -12.25
N SER A 51 14.11 8.26 -11.15
CA SER A 51 15.36 9.03 -11.17
C SER A 51 16.61 8.16 -11.22
N GLY A 52 16.44 6.84 -11.07
CA GLY A 52 17.53 5.86 -11.07
C GLY A 52 17.90 5.39 -12.48
N PHE A 53 19.18 5.06 -12.65
CA PHE A 53 19.67 4.34 -13.81
C PHE A 53 20.01 2.90 -13.38
N GLN A 54 19.68 1.93 -14.21
CA GLN A 54 20.22 0.57 -14.08
C GLN A 54 21.38 0.38 -15.05
N ILE A 55 22.38 -0.38 -14.63
CA ILE A 55 23.43 -0.80 -15.53
C ILE A 55 23.06 -2.20 -16.02
N ILE A 56 22.75 -2.30 -17.31
CA ILE A 56 22.45 -3.56 -17.99
C ILE A 56 23.52 -3.73 -19.07
N ASP A 57 24.26 -4.80 -19.00
CA ASP A 57 25.37 -5.11 -19.95
C ASP A 57 26.38 -3.96 -20.10
N GLY A 58 26.70 -3.26 -19.00
CA GLY A 58 27.64 -2.13 -18.98
C GLY A 58 27.06 -0.79 -19.46
N ASN A 59 25.82 -0.75 -19.93
CA ASN A 59 25.15 0.44 -20.40
C ASN A 59 24.21 1.03 -19.32
N ARG A 60 24.19 2.36 -19.20
CA ARG A 60 23.21 3.05 -18.37
C ARG A 60 21.85 3.03 -19.06
N VAL A 61 20.90 2.32 -18.49
CA VAL A 61 19.52 2.27 -18.97
C VAL A 61 18.65 3.03 -17.99
N GLN A 62 17.88 3.98 -18.50
CA GLN A 62 16.89 4.68 -17.69
C GLN A 62 15.74 3.73 -17.36
N VAL A 63 15.41 3.61 -16.08
CA VAL A 63 14.28 2.78 -15.65
C VAL A 63 12.97 3.48 -16.00
N SER A 64 12.10 2.77 -16.70
CA SER A 64 10.74 3.24 -16.96
C SER A 64 9.75 2.38 -16.20
N MET A 65 8.75 3.02 -15.58
CA MET A 65 7.64 2.36 -14.94
C MET A 65 6.43 2.39 -15.88
N SER A 66 5.91 1.23 -16.24
CA SER A 66 4.76 1.11 -17.14
C SER A 66 3.45 0.81 -16.42
N LYS A 67 3.52 0.16 -15.26
CA LYS A 67 2.34 -0.33 -14.53
C LYS A 67 2.50 -0.12 -13.03
N LEU A 68 1.44 0.37 -12.40
CA LEU A 68 1.32 0.55 -10.97
C LEU A 68 0.12 -0.25 -10.47
N THR A 69 0.34 -1.15 -9.53
CA THR A 69 -0.71 -1.97 -8.92
C THR A 69 -0.69 -1.81 -7.40
N PHE A 70 -1.85 -1.62 -6.83
CA PHE A 70 -2.03 -1.54 -5.39
C PHE A 70 -2.67 -2.81 -4.85
N ILE A 71 -2.18 -3.28 -3.70
CA ILE A 71 -2.75 -4.39 -2.96
C ILE A 71 -3.01 -3.94 -1.54
N GLY A 72 -4.27 -3.84 -1.16
CA GLY A 72 -4.71 -3.45 0.17
C GLY A 72 -5.34 -4.61 0.93
N HIS A 73 -4.98 -4.80 2.20
CA HIS A 73 -5.59 -5.79 3.07
C HIS A 73 -6.35 -5.08 4.19
N SER A 74 -7.60 -5.50 4.42
CA SER A 74 -8.46 -4.95 5.46
C SER A 74 -8.57 -3.41 5.35
N LEU A 75 -8.31 -2.66 6.42
CA LEU A 75 -8.31 -1.20 6.41
C LEU A 75 -7.38 -0.61 5.33
N GLY A 76 -6.28 -1.30 5.01
CA GLY A 76 -5.34 -0.89 3.98
C GLY A 76 -5.98 -0.70 2.60
N GLY A 77 -7.04 -1.44 2.28
CA GLY A 77 -7.78 -1.22 1.04
C GLY A 77 -8.50 0.13 1.01
N ILE A 78 -9.12 0.54 2.12
CA ILE A 78 -9.77 1.86 2.21
C ILE A 78 -8.71 2.97 2.13
N ILE A 79 -7.58 2.80 2.79
CA ILE A 79 -6.45 3.75 2.75
C ILE A 79 -5.94 3.92 1.31
N VAL A 80 -5.78 2.82 0.58
CA VAL A 80 -5.39 2.87 -0.85
C VAL A 80 -6.42 3.66 -1.67
N ARG A 81 -7.71 3.40 -1.51
CA ARG A 81 -8.75 4.16 -2.22
C ARG A 81 -8.66 5.65 -1.96
N GLN A 82 -8.38 6.04 -0.72
CA GLN A 82 -8.20 7.45 -0.36
C GLN A 82 -6.90 8.01 -0.97
N ALA A 83 -5.80 7.25 -0.94
CA ALA A 83 -4.53 7.66 -1.53
C ALA A 83 -4.64 7.90 -3.05
N LEU A 84 -5.43 7.09 -3.76
CA LEU A 84 -5.64 7.24 -5.22
C LEU A 84 -6.15 8.62 -5.62
N LYS A 85 -6.89 9.31 -4.75
CA LYS A 85 -7.35 10.69 -5.00
C LYS A 85 -6.19 11.68 -5.13
N HIS A 86 -5.05 11.40 -4.52
CA HIS A 86 -3.85 12.23 -4.53
C HIS A 86 -2.80 11.76 -5.55
N LEU A 87 -3.08 10.68 -6.29
CA LEU A 87 -2.16 10.05 -7.24
C LEU A 87 -2.60 10.22 -8.70
N GLN A 88 -3.37 11.26 -9.00
CA GLN A 88 -3.96 11.49 -10.34
C GLN A 88 -2.91 11.52 -11.45
N LYS A 89 -1.73 12.08 -11.18
CA LYS A 89 -0.61 12.12 -12.14
C LYS A 89 -0.12 10.75 -12.60
N TYR A 90 -0.45 9.68 -11.86
CA TYR A 90 -0.06 8.30 -12.16
C TYR A 90 -1.22 7.46 -12.72
N TRP A 91 -2.40 8.02 -12.95
CA TRP A 91 -3.56 7.26 -13.40
C TRP A 91 -3.35 6.55 -14.74
N SER A 92 -2.55 7.13 -15.64
CA SER A 92 -2.19 6.48 -16.91
C SER A 92 -1.39 5.19 -16.72
N MET A 93 -0.72 5.03 -15.59
CA MET A 93 0.06 3.84 -15.24
C MET A 93 -0.70 2.90 -14.30
N LEU A 94 -1.88 3.31 -13.80
CA LEU A 94 -2.65 2.49 -12.89
C LEU A 94 -3.17 1.25 -13.61
N HIS A 95 -2.64 0.09 -13.22
CA HIS A 95 -2.94 -1.19 -13.84
C HIS A 95 -3.93 -2.02 -13.03
N GLY A 96 -3.85 -1.97 -11.70
CA GLY A 96 -4.73 -2.75 -10.86
C GLY A 96 -4.82 -2.26 -9.42
N TYR A 97 -5.96 -2.56 -8.82
CA TYR A 97 -6.19 -2.41 -7.39
C TYR A 97 -6.84 -3.68 -6.86
N VAL A 98 -6.16 -4.37 -5.98
CA VAL A 98 -6.62 -5.59 -5.33
C VAL A 98 -6.90 -5.30 -3.85
N SER A 99 -8.10 -5.60 -3.41
CA SER A 99 -8.49 -5.47 -2.00
C SER A 99 -8.84 -6.83 -1.40
N LEU A 100 -8.23 -7.14 -0.27
CA LEU A 100 -8.38 -8.41 0.43
C LEU A 100 -9.06 -8.16 1.78
N GLY A 101 -10.30 -8.63 1.94
CA GLY A 101 -11.06 -8.47 3.18
C GLY A 101 -11.26 -7.00 3.60
N THR A 102 -11.43 -6.11 2.65
CA THR A 102 -11.60 -4.66 2.89
C THR A 102 -13.07 -4.33 3.09
N PRO A 103 -13.46 -3.61 4.17
CA PRO A 103 -14.84 -3.23 4.43
C PRO A 103 -15.24 -2.00 3.61
N HIS A 104 -15.41 -2.14 2.29
CA HIS A 104 -15.69 -1.03 1.38
C HIS A 104 -17.00 -0.29 1.65
N LEU A 105 -17.99 -0.95 2.20
CA LEU A 105 -19.30 -0.37 2.54
C LEU A 105 -19.40 0.06 4.00
N GLY A 106 -18.30 0.00 4.74
CA GLY A 106 -18.28 0.24 6.18
C GLY A 106 -18.85 -0.96 6.96
N TYR A 107 -18.82 -0.83 8.30
CA TYR A 107 -19.53 -1.76 9.19
C TYR A 107 -20.92 -1.20 9.44
N MET A 108 -21.97 -1.93 9.07
CA MET A 108 -23.35 -1.48 9.20
C MET A 108 -23.87 -1.40 10.66
N TYR A 109 -23.07 -1.78 11.64
CA TYR A 109 -23.45 -1.81 13.04
C TYR A 109 -22.48 -0.99 13.89
N ASN A 110 -22.85 0.25 14.18
CA ASN A 110 -22.30 1.24 15.12
C ASN A 110 -21.46 2.36 14.50
N SER A 111 -21.91 3.58 14.78
CA SER A 111 -21.40 4.86 14.29
C SER A 111 -20.09 5.36 14.92
N THR A 112 -19.46 4.56 15.78
CA THR A 112 -18.13 4.85 16.38
C THR A 112 -17.00 4.01 15.78
N SER A 113 -17.24 3.24 14.75
CA SER A 113 -16.58 1.95 14.62
C SER A 113 -15.62 1.74 13.43
N ILE A 114 -15.23 2.77 12.67
CA ILE A 114 -14.06 2.62 11.80
C ILE A 114 -12.79 2.58 12.65
N VAL A 115 -12.75 3.37 13.70
CA VAL A 115 -11.66 3.38 14.70
C VAL A 115 -11.66 2.07 15.48
N ASP A 116 -12.83 1.60 15.92
CA ASP A 116 -12.97 0.35 16.68
C ASP A 116 -12.64 -0.89 15.84
N ALA A 117 -13.03 -0.93 14.58
CA ALA A 117 -12.63 -1.98 13.64
C ALA A 117 -11.12 -1.96 13.37
N GLY A 118 -10.52 -0.78 13.27
CA GLY A 118 -9.08 -0.61 13.16
C GLY A 118 -8.36 -1.10 14.42
N ILE A 119 -8.81 -0.70 15.58
CA ILE A 119 -8.26 -1.11 16.89
C ILE A 119 -8.44 -2.62 17.11
N TRP A 120 -9.61 -3.19 16.76
CA TRP A 120 -9.86 -4.61 16.85
C TRP A 120 -8.91 -5.41 15.96
N LEU A 121 -8.71 -4.97 14.73
CA LEU A 121 -7.76 -5.60 13.80
C LEU A 121 -6.33 -5.52 14.34
N ILE A 122 -5.90 -4.38 14.86
CA ILE A 122 -4.56 -4.20 15.44
C ILE A 122 -4.39 -5.09 16.65
N LYS A 123 -5.39 -5.17 17.55
CA LYS A 123 -5.37 -6.08 18.70
C LYS A 123 -5.27 -7.54 18.27
N LYS A 124 -6.00 -7.95 17.24
CA LYS A 124 -5.98 -9.32 16.72
C LYS A 124 -4.63 -9.68 16.08
N PHE A 125 -4.01 -8.74 15.36
CA PHE A 125 -2.67 -8.95 14.79
C PHE A 125 -1.56 -8.93 15.86
N LYS A 126 -1.71 -8.13 16.92
CA LYS A 126 -0.75 -8.10 18.03
C LYS A 126 -0.80 -9.39 18.85
N GLN A 127 -1.99 -9.96 19.03
CA GLN A 127 -2.19 -11.22 19.74
C GLN A 127 -1.64 -12.43 18.95
N SER A 128 -1.69 -12.39 17.63
CA SER A 128 -1.10 -13.41 16.75
C SER A 128 0.44 -13.42 16.75
N ARG A 129 1.10 -12.31 17.14
CA ARG A 129 2.56 -12.22 17.26
C ARG A 129 3.10 -12.70 18.61
N SER A 130 2.25 -12.90 19.61
CA SER A 130 2.64 -13.37 20.95
C SER A 130 2.65 -14.90 21.08
N LEU A 131 2.39 -15.63 20.00
CA LEU A 131 2.32 -17.10 19.93
C LEU A 131 3.42 -17.71 19.06
N GLN A 132 4.50 -16.98 18.82
CA GLN A 132 5.76 -17.53 18.24
C GLN A 132 6.90 -17.31 19.20
#